data_e398c289e5e59e2cf98a9dc1ac3d9f38
#
_entry.id   e398c289e5e59e2cf98a9dc1ac3d9f38
#
_cell.length_a   1.000
_cell.length_b   1.000
_cell.length_c   1.000
_cell.angle_alpha   90.00
_cell.angle_beta   90.00
_cell.angle_gamma   90.00
#
_symmetry.space_group_name_H-M   'P 1'
#
loop_
_entity.id
_entity.type
_entity.pdbx_description
1 polymer ?
#
loop_
_entity_poly.entity_id
_entity_poly.type
_entity_poly.pdbx_seq_one_letter_code
_entity_poly.pdbx_strand_id
1 'polypeptide(L)'
;MAQNETSAASPALIAGLAVESTAWQFLLNALKQEEQALVDGEADLLPKLNALKMAQLQTLNNLVRTRYNGLLAVGLTPDLAGMETWLAQQGKPEHHALWDALQAMEQQAQAMNQRIGVLIELRLSSTRQALNVLVQAAKSQGGMYDQAGCAVTSNRGKPLTAA
;
A
#
# COMPACT_ATOMS: atom_id res chain seq x y z
N MET A 1 32.38 3.31 34.66
CA MET A 1 32.30 2.53 33.40
C MET A 1 31.03 2.76 32.59
N ALA A 2 29.94 3.24 33.16
CA ALA A 2 28.66 3.47 32.44
C ALA A 2 28.65 4.64 31.40
N GLN A 3 29.57 5.61 31.51
CA GLN A 3 29.58 6.77 30.60
C GLN A 3 30.16 6.49 29.21
N ASN A 4 30.91 5.40 29.03
CA ASN A 4 31.56 5.09 27.76
C ASN A 4 30.59 4.32 26.79
N GLU A 5 29.62 3.60 27.33
CA GLU A 5 28.61 2.87 26.52
C GLU A 5 27.56 3.81 25.95
N THR A 6 27.15 4.83 26.69
CA THR A 6 26.21 5.85 26.26
C THR A 6 26.76 6.69 25.10
N SER A 7 28.09 6.94 25.06
CA SER A 7 28.71 7.69 23.99
C SER A 7 28.79 6.93 22.65
N ALA A 8 28.88 5.60 22.71
CA ALA A 8 28.94 4.75 21.50
C ALA A 8 27.57 4.46 20.91
N ALA A 9 26.51 4.43 21.72
CA ALA A 9 25.15 4.18 21.26
C ALA A 9 24.57 5.33 20.43
N SER A 10 24.99 6.57 20.71
CA SER A 10 24.53 7.78 20.01
C SER A 10 24.85 7.78 18.50
N PRO A 11 26.10 7.52 18.06
CA PRO A 11 26.43 7.45 16.63
C PRO A 11 25.71 6.31 15.91
N ALA A 12 25.54 5.16 16.56
CA ALA A 12 24.86 4.00 15.98
C ALA A 12 23.37 4.28 15.76
N LEU A 13 22.73 5.00 16.68
CA LEU A 13 21.32 5.36 16.58
C LEU A 13 21.09 6.36 15.44
N ILE A 14 21.97 7.36 15.28
CA ILE A 14 21.92 8.31 14.15
C ILE A 14 22.14 7.61 12.80
N ALA A 15 23.17 6.75 12.72
CA ALA A 15 23.41 5.97 11.52
C ALA A 15 22.18 5.09 11.16
N GLY A 16 21.54 4.51 12.17
CA GLY A 16 20.29 3.76 12.02
C GLY A 16 19.16 4.60 11.44
N LEU A 17 18.97 5.84 11.92
CA LEU A 17 17.95 6.75 11.39
C LEU A 17 18.19 7.11 9.92
N ALA A 18 19.44 7.31 9.50
CA ALA A 18 19.77 7.59 8.10
C ALA A 18 19.44 6.40 7.18
N VAL A 19 19.74 5.18 7.64
CA VAL A 19 19.38 3.95 6.91
C VAL A 19 17.86 3.78 6.87
N GLU A 20 17.16 4.03 7.97
CA GLU A 20 15.70 3.97 8.06
C GLU A 20 15.05 4.99 7.12
N SER A 21 15.58 6.22 7.06
CA SER A 21 15.14 7.26 6.12
C SER A 21 15.25 6.80 4.66
N THR A 22 16.36 6.17 4.30
CA THR A 22 16.55 5.60 2.95
C THR A 22 15.54 4.50 2.66
N ALA A 23 15.27 3.62 3.61
CA ALA A 23 14.29 2.54 3.46
C ALA A 23 12.85 3.10 3.27
N TRP A 24 12.49 4.18 3.98
CA TRP A 24 11.23 4.89 3.79
C TRP A 24 11.10 5.48 2.39
N GLN A 25 12.17 6.06 1.84
CA GLN A 25 12.18 6.59 0.47
C GLN A 25 11.92 5.48 -0.56
N PHE A 26 12.52 4.29 -0.37
CA PHE A 26 12.27 3.14 -1.24
C PHE A 26 10.82 2.67 -1.14
N LEU A 27 10.24 2.60 0.06
CA LEU A 27 8.84 2.25 0.23
C LEU A 27 7.91 3.26 -0.45
N LEU A 28 8.14 4.55 -0.26
CA LEU A 28 7.36 5.61 -0.90
C LEU A 28 7.42 5.52 -2.43
N ASN A 29 8.59 5.19 -2.98
CA ASN A 29 8.73 4.99 -4.42
C ASN A 29 7.93 3.76 -4.92
N ALA A 30 7.99 2.64 -4.18
CA ALA A 30 7.19 1.46 -4.50
C ALA A 30 5.68 1.75 -4.46
N LEU A 31 5.21 2.50 -3.44
CA LEU A 31 3.81 2.90 -3.33
C LEU A 31 3.37 3.82 -4.48
N LYS A 32 4.23 4.76 -4.92
CA LYS A 32 3.95 5.61 -6.09
C LYS A 32 3.79 4.79 -7.36
N GLN A 33 4.66 3.81 -7.57
CA GLN A 33 4.57 2.93 -8.73
C GLN A 33 3.30 2.06 -8.68
N GLU A 34 2.91 1.56 -7.51
CA GLU A 34 1.68 0.79 -7.32
C GLU A 34 0.43 1.65 -7.60
N GLU A 35 0.39 2.88 -7.07
CA GLU A 35 -0.69 3.84 -7.34
C GLU A 35 -0.81 4.14 -8.84
N GLN A 36 0.32 4.38 -9.52
CA GLN A 36 0.34 4.64 -10.96
C GLN A 36 -0.11 3.43 -11.77
N ALA A 37 0.38 2.22 -11.48
CA ALA A 37 -0.04 1.01 -12.15
C ALA A 37 -1.55 0.74 -12.00
N LEU A 38 -2.12 1.06 -10.83
CA LEU A 38 -3.56 1.00 -10.61
C LEU A 38 -4.32 2.02 -11.45
N VAL A 39 -3.83 3.25 -11.57
CA VAL A 39 -4.46 4.30 -12.39
C VAL A 39 -4.41 3.92 -13.87
N ASP A 40 -3.27 3.44 -14.36
CA ASP A 40 -3.06 3.10 -15.77
C ASP A 40 -3.69 1.74 -16.16
N GLY A 41 -4.10 0.94 -15.18
CA GLY A 41 -4.69 -0.38 -15.41
C GLY A 41 -3.68 -1.48 -15.72
N GLU A 42 -2.42 -1.28 -15.34
CA GLU A 42 -1.31 -2.22 -15.55
C GLU A 42 -1.32 -3.35 -14.49
N ALA A 43 -2.38 -4.18 -14.55
CA ALA A 43 -2.61 -5.23 -13.55
C ALA A 43 -1.45 -6.23 -13.43
N ASP A 44 -0.73 -6.48 -14.51
CA ASP A 44 0.39 -7.43 -14.56
C ASP A 44 1.60 -6.99 -13.73
N LEU A 45 1.73 -5.67 -13.45
CA LEU A 45 2.80 -5.13 -12.60
C LEU A 45 2.51 -5.26 -11.12
N LEU A 46 1.23 -5.32 -10.73
CA LEU A 46 0.81 -5.27 -9.32
C LEU A 46 1.41 -6.40 -8.44
N PRO A 47 1.50 -7.67 -8.88
CA PRO A 47 2.12 -8.71 -8.06
C PRO A 47 3.59 -8.42 -7.75
N LYS A 48 4.35 -7.92 -8.73
CA LYS A 48 5.77 -7.56 -8.55
C LYS A 48 5.92 -6.37 -7.61
N LEU A 49 5.10 -5.33 -7.78
CA LEU A 49 5.13 -4.14 -6.92
C LEU A 49 4.72 -4.47 -5.49
N ASN A 50 3.73 -5.34 -5.32
CA ASN A 50 3.34 -5.80 -3.99
C ASN A 50 4.46 -6.61 -3.29
N ALA A 51 5.15 -7.50 -4.02
CA ALA A 51 6.30 -8.22 -3.47
C ALA A 51 7.42 -7.26 -3.04
N LEU A 52 7.71 -6.23 -3.84
CA LEU A 52 8.69 -5.19 -3.51
C LEU A 52 8.27 -4.41 -2.26
N LYS A 53 7.02 -3.98 -2.18
CA LYS A 53 6.44 -3.29 -1.02
C LYS A 53 6.58 -4.14 0.26
N MET A 54 6.23 -5.41 0.19
CA MET A 54 6.34 -6.32 1.34
C MET A 54 7.79 -6.49 1.82
N ALA A 55 8.75 -6.60 0.91
CA ALA A 55 10.17 -6.67 1.25
C ALA A 55 10.66 -5.38 1.94
N GLN A 56 10.22 -4.21 1.47
CA GLN A 56 10.55 -2.92 2.08
C GLN A 56 9.93 -2.77 3.47
N LEU A 57 8.69 -3.19 3.66
CA LEU A 57 8.02 -3.19 4.97
C LEU A 57 8.75 -4.09 5.98
N GLN A 58 9.23 -5.25 5.55
CA GLN A 58 10.02 -6.14 6.40
C GLN A 58 11.37 -5.49 6.79
N THR A 59 12.03 -4.84 5.85
CA THR A 59 13.28 -4.11 6.12
C THR A 59 13.04 -2.99 7.13
N LEU A 60 12.00 -2.17 6.93
CA LEU A 60 11.63 -1.11 7.85
C LEU A 60 11.32 -1.62 9.25
N ASN A 61 10.55 -2.72 9.37
CA ASN A 61 10.23 -3.32 10.66
C ASN A 61 11.50 -3.75 11.43
N ASN A 62 12.48 -4.31 10.73
CA ASN A 62 13.76 -4.66 11.34
C ASN A 62 14.56 -3.42 11.79
N LEU A 63 14.55 -2.33 11.00
CA LEU A 63 15.23 -1.08 11.34
C LEU A 63 14.57 -0.40 12.55
N VAL A 64 13.25 -0.35 12.61
CA VAL A 64 12.49 0.15 13.77
C VAL A 64 12.81 -0.65 15.04
N ARG A 65 12.88 -1.98 14.95
CA ARG A 65 13.28 -2.82 16.08
C ARG A 65 14.72 -2.51 16.53
N THR A 66 15.64 -2.30 15.59
CA THR A 66 17.01 -1.93 15.91
C THR A 66 17.05 -0.57 16.62
N ARG A 67 16.30 0.41 16.18
CA ARG A 67 16.16 1.71 16.83
C ARG A 67 15.60 1.57 18.24
N TYR A 68 14.54 0.78 18.44
CA TYR A 68 13.97 0.51 19.75
C TYR A 68 14.97 -0.15 20.71
N ASN A 69 15.72 -1.13 20.23
CA ASN A 69 16.77 -1.75 21.03
C ASN A 69 17.88 -0.74 21.38
N GLY A 70 18.22 0.17 20.47
CA GLY A 70 19.16 1.27 20.73
C GLY A 70 18.68 2.22 21.83
N LEU A 71 17.38 2.56 21.85
CA LEU A 71 16.78 3.37 22.93
C LEU A 71 16.80 2.64 24.27
N LEU A 72 16.43 1.35 24.28
CA LEU A 72 16.49 0.53 25.49
C LEU A 72 17.92 0.43 26.07
N ALA A 73 18.92 0.31 25.21
CA ALA A 73 20.33 0.22 25.63
C ALA A 73 20.81 1.50 26.33
N VAL A 74 20.18 2.65 26.06
CA VAL A 74 20.47 3.92 26.75
C VAL A 74 19.47 4.23 27.88
N GLY A 75 18.63 3.28 28.25
CA GLY A 75 17.67 3.41 29.37
C GLY A 75 16.43 4.21 29.04
N LEU A 76 16.08 4.39 27.75
CA LEU A 76 14.90 5.11 27.30
C LEU A 76 13.81 4.13 26.85
N THR A 77 12.56 4.63 26.79
CA THR A 77 11.44 3.84 26.29
C THR A 77 11.54 3.57 24.79
N PRO A 78 11.14 2.37 24.29
CA PRO A 78 11.20 2.02 22.87
C PRO A 78 9.98 2.55 22.12
N ASP A 79 9.79 3.85 22.14
CA ASP A 79 8.64 4.54 21.55
C ASP A 79 9.01 5.96 21.08
N LEU A 80 7.99 6.70 20.64
CA LEU A 80 8.13 8.09 20.21
C LEU A 80 8.69 8.96 21.34
N ALA A 81 8.18 8.81 22.56
CA ALA A 81 8.60 9.61 23.70
C ALA A 81 10.07 9.39 24.08
N GLY A 82 10.54 8.14 24.01
CA GLY A 82 11.94 7.82 24.19
C GLY A 82 12.84 8.43 23.13
N MET A 83 12.40 8.46 21.87
CA MET A 83 13.14 9.12 20.79
C MET A 83 13.22 10.63 20.96
N GLU A 84 12.10 11.28 21.33
CA GLU A 84 12.05 12.71 21.63
C GLU A 84 12.95 13.06 22.82
N THR A 85 12.93 12.24 23.87
CA THR A 85 13.79 12.42 25.04
C THR A 85 15.26 12.29 24.65
N TRP A 86 15.62 11.32 23.84
CA TRP A 86 16.98 11.13 23.35
C TRP A 86 17.47 12.34 22.52
N LEU A 87 16.61 12.82 21.60
CA LEU A 87 16.90 14.01 20.78
C LEU A 87 17.06 15.27 21.63
N ALA A 88 16.23 15.46 22.65
CA ALA A 88 16.34 16.60 23.57
C ALA A 88 17.65 16.60 24.37
N GLN A 89 18.15 15.41 24.72
CA GLN A 89 19.36 15.26 25.54
C GLN A 89 20.66 15.29 24.72
N GLN A 90 20.65 14.69 23.53
CA GLN A 90 21.87 14.44 22.73
C GLN A 90 21.71 14.81 21.25
N GLY A 91 20.52 15.25 20.84
CA GLY A 91 20.23 15.59 19.46
C GLY A 91 20.87 16.92 19.06
N LYS A 92 21.44 16.93 17.86
CA LYS A 92 21.80 18.15 17.16
C LYS A 92 20.62 18.60 16.28
N PRO A 93 20.58 19.86 15.82
CA PRO A 93 19.52 20.32 14.92
C PRO A 93 19.31 19.43 13.67
N GLU A 94 20.39 18.90 13.11
CA GLU A 94 20.37 17.98 11.98
C GLU A 94 19.69 16.63 12.31
N HIS A 95 19.82 16.16 13.56
CA HIS A 95 19.19 14.92 14.00
C HIS A 95 17.68 15.09 14.18
N HIS A 96 17.24 16.24 14.70
CA HIS A 96 15.83 16.60 14.78
C HIS A 96 15.22 16.68 13.38
N ALA A 97 15.88 17.37 12.45
CA ALA A 97 15.43 17.47 11.06
C ALA A 97 15.30 16.10 10.38
N LEU A 98 16.26 15.19 10.64
CA LEU A 98 16.20 13.82 10.11
C LEU A 98 15.03 13.04 10.68
N TRP A 99 14.76 13.16 11.98
CA TRP A 99 13.66 12.52 12.66
C TRP A 99 12.29 13.05 12.16
N ASP A 100 12.14 14.36 12.05
CA ASP A 100 10.94 15.00 11.54
C ASP A 100 10.66 14.56 10.09
N ALA A 101 11.69 14.51 9.25
CA ALA A 101 11.57 14.03 7.88
C ALA A 101 11.15 12.55 7.83
N LEU A 102 11.65 11.71 8.73
CA LEU A 102 11.28 10.30 8.82
C LEU A 102 9.81 10.13 9.21
N GLN A 103 9.33 10.86 10.22
CA GLN A 103 7.92 10.87 10.61
C GLN A 103 7.01 11.35 9.48
N ALA A 104 7.43 12.39 8.75
CA ALA A 104 6.68 12.88 7.59
C ALA A 104 6.58 11.82 6.48
N MET A 105 7.66 11.07 6.22
CA MET A 105 7.63 9.97 5.25
C MET A 105 6.71 8.83 5.69
N GLU A 106 6.68 8.50 6.97
CA GLU A 106 5.75 7.50 7.53
C GLU A 106 4.30 7.92 7.31
N GLN A 107 3.95 9.16 7.66
CA GLN A 107 2.60 9.70 7.43
C GLN A 107 2.22 9.70 5.94
N GLN A 108 3.15 10.09 5.07
CA GLN A 108 2.95 10.06 3.64
C GLN A 108 2.69 8.65 3.13
N ALA A 109 3.46 7.66 3.59
CA ALA A 109 3.29 6.27 3.21
C ALA A 109 1.92 5.71 3.65
N GLN A 110 1.47 6.04 4.87
CA GLN A 110 0.14 5.67 5.36
C GLN A 110 -0.96 6.26 4.49
N ALA A 111 -0.89 7.55 4.16
CA ALA A 111 -1.86 8.22 3.31
C ALA A 111 -1.89 7.61 1.89
N MET A 112 -0.72 7.31 1.31
CA MET A 112 -0.64 6.65 0.01
C MET A 112 -1.23 5.23 0.04
N ASN A 113 -0.92 4.45 1.06
CA ASN A 113 -1.46 3.10 1.20
C ASN A 113 -2.99 3.10 1.32
N GLN A 114 -3.58 4.08 2.02
CA GLN A 114 -5.04 4.25 2.09
C GLN A 114 -5.63 4.57 0.71
N ARG A 115 -5.02 5.49 -0.07
CA ARG A 115 -5.48 5.80 -1.43
C ARG A 115 -5.40 4.59 -2.36
N ILE A 116 -4.33 3.82 -2.28
CA ILE A 116 -4.15 2.57 -3.03
C ILE A 116 -5.29 1.59 -2.69
N GLY A 117 -5.63 1.44 -1.42
CA GLY A 117 -6.77 0.62 -0.98
C GLY A 117 -8.08 1.02 -1.67
N VAL A 118 -8.40 2.31 -1.69
CA VAL A 118 -9.59 2.85 -2.37
C VAL A 118 -9.55 2.58 -3.89
N LEU A 119 -8.40 2.75 -4.53
CA LEU A 119 -8.24 2.48 -5.97
C LEU A 119 -8.46 1.00 -6.29
N ILE A 120 -7.97 0.09 -5.45
CA ILE A 120 -8.19 -1.36 -5.60
C ILE A 120 -9.70 -1.67 -5.52
N GLU A 121 -10.41 -1.13 -4.55
CA GLU A 121 -11.86 -1.34 -4.40
C GLU A 121 -12.64 -0.82 -5.60
N LEU A 122 -12.30 0.37 -6.10
CA LEU A 122 -12.91 0.94 -7.30
C LEU A 122 -12.68 0.05 -8.53
N ARG A 123 -11.47 -0.45 -8.73
CA ARG A 123 -11.14 -1.35 -9.83
C ARG A 123 -11.91 -2.67 -9.74
N LEU A 124 -11.98 -3.27 -8.56
CA LEU A 124 -12.75 -4.50 -8.32
C LEU A 124 -14.24 -4.29 -8.61
N SER A 125 -14.80 -3.18 -8.16
CA SER A 125 -16.21 -2.83 -8.42
C SER A 125 -16.49 -2.67 -9.92
N SER A 126 -15.64 -1.91 -10.62
CA SER A 126 -15.76 -1.72 -12.07
C SER A 126 -15.66 -3.05 -12.84
N THR A 127 -14.71 -3.90 -12.48
CA THR A 127 -14.55 -5.22 -13.11
C THR A 127 -15.76 -6.12 -12.88
N ARG A 128 -16.34 -6.12 -11.67
CA ARG A 128 -17.57 -6.87 -11.37
C ARG A 128 -18.77 -6.36 -12.16
N GLN A 129 -18.90 -5.04 -12.30
CA GLN A 129 -19.97 -4.44 -13.11
C GLN A 129 -19.84 -4.84 -14.60
N ALA A 130 -18.63 -4.74 -15.16
CA ALA A 130 -18.38 -5.15 -16.55
C ALA A 130 -18.70 -6.64 -16.76
N LEU A 131 -18.29 -7.51 -15.83
CA LEU A 131 -18.59 -8.93 -15.88
C LEU A 131 -20.10 -9.20 -15.82
N ASN A 132 -20.83 -8.51 -14.95
CA ASN A 132 -22.28 -8.64 -14.85
C ASN A 132 -22.99 -8.24 -16.15
N VAL A 133 -22.57 -7.16 -16.79
CA VAL A 133 -23.09 -6.74 -18.09
C VAL A 133 -22.84 -7.81 -19.15
N LEU A 134 -21.63 -8.36 -19.22
CA LEU A 134 -21.30 -9.44 -20.16
C LEU A 134 -22.13 -10.71 -19.92
N VAL A 135 -22.30 -11.12 -18.66
CA VAL A 135 -23.12 -12.28 -18.29
C VAL A 135 -24.59 -12.06 -18.67
N GLN A 136 -25.13 -10.86 -18.45
CA GLN A 136 -26.50 -10.53 -18.84
C GLN A 136 -26.65 -10.51 -20.37
N ALA A 137 -25.70 -9.94 -21.09
CA ALA A 137 -25.71 -9.94 -22.55
C ALA A 137 -25.65 -11.37 -23.11
N ALA A 138 -24.81 -12.24 -22.56
CA ALA A 138 -24.71 -13.64 -22.94
C ALA A 138 -26.05 -14.40 -22.68
N LYS A 139 -26.68 -14.15 -21.55
CA LYS A 139 -28.01 -14.74 -21.22
C LYS A 139 -29.13 -14.26 -22.15
N SER A 140 -29.13 -12.99 -22.55
CA SER A 140 -30.09 -12.45 -23.48
C SER A 140 -29.92 -12.99 -24.92
N GLN A 141 -28.68 -13.29 -25.33
CA GLN A 141 -28.40 -13.93 -26.61
C GLN A 141 -28.64 -15.45 -26.58
N GLY A 142 -28.38 -16.11 -25.43
CA GLY A 142 -28.65 -17.54 -25.27
C GLY A 142 -30.15 -17.90 -25.26
N GLY A 143 -31.03 -16.94 -24.97
CA GLY A 143 -32.50 -17.11 -25.08
C GLY A 143 -33.02 -17.12 -26.51
N MET A 144 -32.19 -16.87 -27.52
CA MET A 144 -32.56 -16.96 -28.93
C MET A 144 -32.28 -18.34 -29.56
N TYR A 145 -31.66 -19.25 -28.83
CA TYR A 145 -31.37 -20.62 -29.29
C TYR A 145 -31.97 -21.62 -28.30
N ASP A 146 -32.81 -22.54 -28.82
CA ASP A 146 -33.31 -23.68 -28.07
C ASP A 146 -32.16 -24.68 -27.79
N GLN A 147 -32.33 -25.61 -26.82
CA GLN A 147 -31.38 -26.69 -26.50
C GLN A 147 -30.98 -27.56 -27.70
N ALA A 148 -31.75 -27.45 -28.81
CA ALA A 148 -31.47 -28.13 -30.08
C ALA A 148 -30.68 -27.25 -31.09
N GLY A 149 -30.25 -26.04 -30.72
CA GLY A 149 -29.50 -25.15 -31.62
C GLY A 149 -30.32 -24.44 -32.68
N CYS A 150 -31.67 -24.48 -32.59
CA CYS A 150 -32.58 -23.77 -33.49
C CYS A 150 -32.90 -22.37 -32.98
N ALA A 151 -32.84 -21.36 -33.87
CA ALA A 151 -33.25 -19.98 -33.56
C ALA A 151 -34.76 -19.93 -33.30
N VAL A 152 -35.15 -19.56 -32.07
CA VAL A 152 -36.55 -19.33 -31.73
C VAL A 152 -36.93 -17.91 -32.18
N THR A 153 -37.51 -17.78 -33.37
CA THR A 153 -38.15 -16.54 -33.80
C THR A 153 -39.43 -16.37 -33.01
N SER A 154 -39.49 -15.42 -32.06
CA SER A 154 -40.72 -15.02 -31.41
C SER A 154 -41.62 -14.31 -32.43
N ASN A 155 -42.44 -15.07 -33.12
CA ASN A 155 -43.46 -14.54 -33.98
C ASN A 155 -44.62 -14.02 -33.09
N ARG A 156 -44.55 -12.75 -32.67
CA ARG A 156 -45.70 -12.03 -32.14
C ARG A 156 -46.58 -11.54 -33.30
N GLY A 157 -47.15 -12.49 -34.05
CA GLY A 157 -48.25 -12.20 -34.95
C GLY A 157 -49.50 -11.93 -34.13
N LYS A 158 -49.99 -10.69 -34.11
CA LYS A 158 -51.37 -10.38 -33.71
C LYS A 158 -52.33 -11.06 -34.71
N PRO A 159 -53.33 -11.84 -34.27
CA PRO A 159 -54.40 -12.24 -35.16
C PRO A 159 -55.23 -11.02 -35.54
N LEU A 160 -55.29 -10.69 -36.84
CA LEU A 160 -56.27 -9.78 -37.39
C LEU A 160 -57.58 -10.56 -37.45
N THR A 161 -58.50 -10.35 -36.50
CA THR A 161 -59.85 -10.75 -36.62
C THR A 161 -60.52 -9.78 -37.59
N ALA A 162 -60.86 -10.30 -38.76
CA ALA A 162 -61.81 -9.66 -39.70
C ALA A 162 -63.22 -9.94 -39.27
N ALA A 163 -64.07 -8.91 -39.26
CA ALA A 163 -65.48 -8.69 -39.33
C ALA A 163 -66.41 -9.82 -38.89
#